data_028051277c89f82f3cad3e8d025b7d1a
#
_entry.id   028051277c89f82f3cad3e8d025b7d1a
#
_cell.length_a   1.000
_cell.length_b   1.000
_cell.length_c   1.000
_cell.angle_alpha   90.00
_cell.angle_beta   90.00
_cell.angle_gamma   90.00
#
_symmetry.space_group_name_H-M   'P 1'
#
loop_
_entity.id
_entity.type
_entity.pdbx_description
1 polymer ?
#
loop_
_entity_poly.entity_id
_entity_poly.type
_entity_poly.pdbx_seq_one_letter_code
_entity_poly.pdbx_strand_id
1 'polypeptide(L)'
;MKKSFTLLAILFLTLPLIAQNQERLSVHYMDIKSNQYEEFLKYHNKKNEILEKAGFGKNFYKLYKVKDSDKAENYRYFLISNYTSDNHYKMTHNSIKELDSLNDKFQGTYSNLGLKFKKEYNHLYRRVYRVDND
;
A
#
# COMPACT_ATOMS: atom_id res chain seq x y z
N MET A 1 -37.15 31.97 -10.06
CA MET A 1 -36.22 31.15 -10.86
C MET A 1 -34.74 31.29 -10.49
N LYS A 2 -34.25 32.41 -9.94
CA LYS A 2 -32.81 32.57 -9.58
C LYS A 2 -32.33 31.74 -8.38
N LYS A 3 -33.21 31.39 -7.44
CA LYS A 3 -32.85 30.61 -6.22
C LYS A 3 -32.58 29.11 -6.46
N SER A 4 -33.21 28.50 -7.49
CA SER A 4 -33.02 27.09 -7.82
C SER A 4 -31.63 26.79 -8.45
N PHE A 5 -31.09 27.78 -9.19
CA PHE A 5 -29.77 27.63 -9.84
C PHE A 5 -28.62 27.61 -8.84
N THR A 6 -28.73 28.40 -7.77
CA THR A 6 -27.71 28.48 -6.70
C THR A 6 -27.65 27.16 -5.89
N LEU A 7 -28.81 26.55 -5.63
CA LEU A 7 -28.88 25.29 -4.89
C LEU A 7 -28.26 24.13 -5.68
N LEU A 8 -28.48 24.10 -6.99
CA LEU A 8 -27.91 23.09 -7.88
C LEU A 8 -26.38 23.22 -8.00
N ALA A 9 -25.86 24.45 -8.04
CA ALA A 9 -24.42 24.70 -8.11
C ALA A 9 -23.69 24.28 -6.82
N ILE A 10 -24.31 24.44 -5.65
CA ILE A 10 -23.75 23.98 -4.35
C ILE A 10 -23.72 22.47 -4.30
N LEU A 11 -24.73 21.77 -4.84
CA LEU A 11 -24.78 20.31 -4.87
C LEU A 11 -23.66 19.71 -5.74
N PHE A 12 -23.32 20.35 -6.85
CA PHE A 12 -22.23 19.91 -7.73
C PHE A 12 -20.83 20.15 -7.15
N LEU A 13 -20.66 21.14 -6.26
CA LEU A 13 -19.37 21.45 -5.63
C LEU A 13 -19.04 20.50 -4.47
N THR A 14 -20.03 19.83 -3.87
CA THR A 14 -19.81 18.93 -2.73
C THR A 14 -19.54 17.48 -3.16
N LEU A 15 -19.97 17.05 -4.34
CA LEU A 15 -19.79 15.67 -4.82
C LEU A 15 -18.32 15.23 -4.99
N PRO A 16 -17.38 16.05 -5.49
CA PRO A 16 -15.98 15.62 -5.61
C PRO A 16 -15.23 15.55 -4.28
N LEU A 17 -15.68 16.24 -3.23
CA LEU A 17 -15.02 16.23 -1.92
C LEU A 17 -15.21 14.90 -1.17
N ILE A 18 -16.33 14.23 -1.35
CA ILE A 18 -16.61 12.93 -0.72
C ILE A 18 -15.79 11.82 -1.38
N ALA A 19 -15.52 11.92 -2.68
CA ALA A 19 -14.73 10.93 -3.40
C ALA A 19 -13.22 10.99 -3.10
N GLN A 20 -12.71 12.11 -2.58
CA GLN A 20 -11.28 12.33 -2.32
C GLN A 20 -10.78 11.75 -1.00
N ASN A 21 -11.68 11.42 -0.07
CA ASN A 21 -11.31 10.94 1.28
C ASN A 21 -11.45 9.42 1.46
N GLN A 22 -11.54 8.68 0.37
CA GLN A 22 -11.67 7.23 0.45
C GLN A 22 -10.32 6.58 0.77
N GLU A 23 -10.22 5.92 1.90
CA GLU A 23 -9.05 5.13 2.28
C GLU A 23 -8.88 3.92 1.35
N ARG A 24 -7.64 3.45 1.22
CA ARG A 24 -7.29 2.26 0.47
C ARG A 24 -6.42 1.36 1.31
N LEU A 25 -6.76 0.10 1.39
CA LEU A 25 -5.98 -0.94 2.04
C LEU A 25 -5.34 -1.83 0.98
N SER A 26 -4.03 -2.06 1.11
CA SER A 26 -3.27 -2.99 0.29
C SER A 26 -2.62 -4.04 1.18
N VAL A 27 -2.86 -5.31 0.90
CA VAL A 27 -2.29 -6.44 1.62
C VAL A 27 -1.65 -7.38 0.60
N HIS A 28 -0.34 -7.59 0.71
CA HIS A 28 0.39 -8.58 -0.05
C HIS A 28 0.62 -9.81 0.83
N TYR A 29 0.36 -10.99 0.29
CA TYR A 29 0.62 -12.27 0.94
C TYR A 29 1.82 -12.91 0.27
N MET A 30 2.77 -13.45 1.06
CA MET A 30 3.97 -14.05 0.50
C MET A 30 4.57 -15.10 1.41
N ASP A 31 5.38 -15.96 0.79
CA ASP A 31 6.31 -16.84 1.47
C ASP A 31 7.73 -16.39 1.12
N ILE A 32 8.55 -16.20 2.16
CA ILE A 32 9.93 -15.79 2.01
C ILE A 32 10.78 -16.94 2.54
N LYS A 33 11.63 -17.51 1.67
CA LYS A 33 12.56 -18.56 2.10
C LYS A 33 13.57 -17.99 3.09
N SER A 34 14.02 -18.82 4.03
CA SER A 34 14.95 -18.39 5.08
C SER A 34 16.24 -17.78 4.54
N ASN A 35 16.78 -18.30 3.44
CA ASN A 35 17.98 -17.78 2.80
C ASN A 35 17.74 -16.47 2.00
N GLN A 36 16.50 -16.01 1.87
CA GLN A 36 16.11 -14.80 1.14
C GLN A 36 15.61 -13.70 2.08
N TYR A 37 15.37 -14.05 3.34
CA TYR A 37 14.72 -13.15 4.30
C TYR A 37 15.51 -11.88 4.55
N GLU A 38 16.82 -12.00 4.76
CA GLU A 38 17.68 -10.83 5.03
C GLU A 38 17.74 -9.85 3.87
N GLU A 39 17.78 -10.34 2.63
CA GLU A 39 17.77 -9.48 1.44
C GLU A 39 16.42 -8.78 1.28
N PHE A 40 15.33 -9.52 1.48
CA PHE A 40 13.99 -8.93 1.47
C PHE A 40 13.84 -7.86 2.57
N LEU A 41 14.33 -8.14 3.77
CA LEU A 41 14.25 -7.20 4.90
C LEU A 41 15.05 -5.91 4.62
N LYS A 42 16.24 -6.01 4.01
CA LYS A 42 17.01 -4.84 3.58
C LYS A 42 16.23 -3.97 2.59
N TYR A 43 15.62 -4.59 1.59
CA TYR A 43 14.78 -3.86 0.64
C TYR A 43 13.58 -3.20 1.34
N HIS A 44 12.86 -3.94 2.16
CA HIS A 44 11.70 -3.44 2.89
C HIS A 44 12.05 -2.23 3.78
N ASN A 45 13.14 -2.32 4.53
CA ASN A 45 13.61 -1.24 5.40
C ASN A 45 14.03 -0.02 4.57
N LYS A 46 14.75 -0.22 3.45
CA LYS A 46 15.14 0.88 2.57
C LYS A 46 13.95 1.58 1.94
N LYS A 47 12.93 0.82 1.55
CA LYS A 47 11.67 1.35 1.03
C LYS A 47 10.97 2.23 2.07
N ASN A 48 10.85 1.78 3.31
CA ASN A 48 10.28 2.57 4.40
C ASN A 48 11.10 3.82 4.73
N GLU A 49 12.43 3.73 4.71
CA GLU A 49 13.32 4.89 4.92
C GLU A 49 13.11 5.98 3.86
N ILE A 50 12.98 5.61 2.59
CA ILE A 50 12.70 6.55 1.49
C ILE A 50 11.34 7.23 1.70
N LEU A 51 10.31 6.46 2.05
CA LEU A 51 8.98 6.99 2.30
C LEU A 51 8.93 7.89 3.54
N GLU A 52 9.65 7.55 4.60
CA GLU A 52 9.78 8.40 5.80
C GLU A 52 10.42 9.75 5.45
N LYS A 53 11.52 9.75 4.69
CA LYS A 53 12.18 10.97 4.20
C LYS A 53 11.28 11.82 3.31
N ALA A 54 10.41 11.17 2.54
CA ALA A 54 9.40 11.84 1.71
C ALA A 54 8.18 12.34 2.49
N GLY A 55 8.13 12.16 3.82
CA GLY A 55 7.06 12.67 4.68
C GLY A 55 5.85 11.74 4.87
N PHE A 56 5.94 10.48 4.44
CA PHE A 56 4.83 9.52 4.58
C PHE A 56 4.80 8.78 5.93
N GLY A 57 5.69 9.15 6.85
CA GLY A 57 5.77 8.56 8.19
C GLY A 57 6.61 7.28 8.26
N LYS A 58 6.90 6.86 9.49
CA LYS A 58 7.68 5.65 9.77
C LYS A 58 6.88 4.39 9.47
N ASN A 59 7.58 3.36 8.97
CA ASN A 59 6.98 2.04 8.76
C ASN A 59 5.69 2.10 7.94
N PHE A 60 5.69 2.87 6.86
CA PHE A 60 4.55 3.00 5.96
C PHE A 60 4.06 1.64 5.46
N TYR A 61 4.98 0.78 5.04
CA TYR A 61 4.72 -0.64 4.78
C TYR A 61 5.00 -1.44 6.05
N LYS A 62 3.98 -2.11 6.59
CA LYS A 62 4.09 -2.96 7.78
C LYS A 62 4.28 -4.41 7.37
N LEU A 63 5.38 -5.01 7.79
CA LEU A 63 5.66 -6.41 7.55
C LEU A 63 5.32 -7.24 8.79
N TYR A 64 4.50 -8.27 8.60
CA TYR A 64 4.11 -9.22 9.63
C TYR A 64 4.58 -10.62 9.24
N LYS A 65 5.00 -11.40 10.23
CA LYS A 65 5.26 -12.84 10.09
C LYS A 65 4.25 -13.60 10.93
N VAL A 66 3.68 -14.64 10.38
CA VAL A 66 2.84 -15.61 11.12
C VAL A 66 3.70 -16.28 12.19
N LYS A 67 3.17 -16.46 13.40
CA LYS A 67 3.88 -17.13 14.50
C LYS A 67 4.28 -18.55 14.09
N ASP A 68 5.43 -19.00 14.53
CA ASP A 68 5.94 -20.33 14.18
C ASP A 68 5.06 -21.47 14.73
N SER A 69 4.31 -21.22 15.82
CA SER A 69 3.30 -22.13 16.37
C SER A 69 2.00 -22.24 15.59
N ASP A 70 1.77 -21.33 14.62
CA ASP A 70 0.58 -21.38 13.77
C ASP A 70 0.77 -22.41 12.65
N LYS A 71 -0.29 -23.19 12.38
CA LYS A 71 -0.29 -24.28 11.39
C LYS A 71 -0.47 -23.79 9.95
N ALA A 72 -0.35 -22.48 9.67
CA ALA A 72 -0.45 -21.95 8.31
C ALA A 72 0.65 -22.55 7.42
N GLU A 73 0.25 -23.25 6.36
CA GLU A 73 1.17 -23.90 5.44
C GLU A 73 1.71 -22.93 4.37
N ASN A 74 0.93 -21.90 4.02
CA ASN A 74 1.26 -20.92 3.00
C ASN A 74 1.01 -19.51 3.51
N TYR A 75 1.66 -18.52 2.85
CA TYR A 75 1.48 -17.09 3.15
C TYR A 75 1.86 -16.74 4.59
N ARG A 76 3.07 -17.09 4.95
CA ARG A 76 3.58 -16.81 6.30
C ARG A 76 3.99 -15.36 6.53
N TYR A 77 3.97 -14.52 5.50
CA TYR A 77 4.28 -13.09 5.59
C TYR A 77 3.19 -12.24 4.98
N PHE A 78 2.91 -11.10 5.62
CA PHE A 78 1.96 -10.12 5.14
C PHE A 78 2.62 -8.75 5.09
N LEU A 79 2.54 -8.08 3.95
CA LEU A 79 2.95 -6.69 3.79
C LEU A 79 1.70 -5.84 3.64
N ILE A 80 1.48 -4.93 4.60
CA ILE A 80 0.26 -4.13 4.69
C ILE A 80 0.62 -2.66 4.55
N SER A 81 -0.13 -1.94 3.71
CA SER A 81 -0.09 -0.49 3.61
C SER A 81 -1.50 0.10 3.56
N ASN A 82 -1.65 1.28 4.14
CA ASN A 82 -2.89 2.04 4.14
C ASN A 82 -2.67 3.42 3.52
N TYR A 83 -3.58 3.83 2.66
CA TYR A 83 -3.54 5.12 1.98
C TYR A 83 -4.79 5.91 2.36
N THR A 84 -4.61 7.13 2.83
CA THR A 84 -5.71 7.99 3.31
C THR A 84 -6.56 8.57 2.18
N SER A 85 -6.08 8.51 0.93
CA SER A 85 -6.79 9.00 -0.25
C SER A 85 -6.19 8.45 -1.54
N ASP A 86 -6.89 8.63 -2.66
CA ASP A 86 -6.38 8.34 -4.00
C ASP A 86 -5.11 9.14 -4.33
N ASN A 87 -5.05 10.39 -3.87
CA ASN A 87 -3.88 11.24 -4.07
C ASN A 87 -2.68 10.73 -3.26
N HIS A 88 -2.88 10.33 -2.03
CA HIS A 88 -1.85 9.72 -1.18
C HIS A 88 -1.27 8.45 -1.86
N TYR A 89 -2.14 7.59 -2.40
CA TYR A 89 -1.71 6.43 -3.17
C TYR A 89 -0.83 6.82 -4.38
N LYS A 90 -1.27 7.79 -5.18
CA LYS A 90 -0.52 8.26 -6.35
C LYS A 90 0.84 8.85 -5.97
N MET A 91 0.90 9.63 -4.91
CA MET A 91 2.14 10.24 -4.44
C MET A 91 3.16 9.19 -3.99
N THR A 92 2.74 8.13 -3.32
CA THR A 92 3.63 7.06 -2.89
C THR A 92 4.08 6.13 -4.01
N HIS A 93 3.40 6.13 -5.17
CA HIS A 93 3.70 5.22 -6.28
C HIS A 93 4.38 5.91 -7.48
N ASN A 94 4.11 7.18 -7.72
CA ASN A 94 4.49 7.82 -8.97
C ASN A 94 5.35 9.08 -8.78
N SER A 95 5.66 9.49 -7.56
CA SER A 95 6.29 10.79 -7.30
C SER A 95 7.68 10.73 -6.68
N ILE A 96 8.17 9.53 -6.35
CA ILE A 96 9.43 9.35 -5.63
C ILE A 96 10.42 8.58 -6.50
N LYS A 97 11.27 9.32 -7.24
CA LYS A 97 12.28 8.74 -8.17
C LYS A 97 13.23 7.75 -7.49
N GLU A 98 13.61 8.00 -6.24
CA GLU A 98 14.49 7.10 -5.48
C GLU A 98 13.80 5.75 -5.21
N LEU A 99 12.47 5.78 -5.00
CA LEU A 99 11.67 4.58 -4.83
C LEU A 99 11.53 3.78 -6.13
N ASP A 100 11.36 4.48 -7.26
CA ASP A 100 11.34 3.84 -8.59
C ASP A 100 12.65 3.13 -8.86
N SER A 101 13.79 3.81 -8.64
CA SER A 101 15.12 3.22 -8.80
C SER A 101 15.36 2.02 -7.88
N LEU A 102 14.85 2.05 -6.64
CA LEU A 102 14.93 0.93 -5.73
C LEU A 102 14.06 -0.25 -6.21
N ASN A 103 12.84 0.04 -6.66
CA ASN A 103 11.92 -0.97 -7.17
C ASN A 103 12.47 -1.66 -8.41
N ASP A 104 13.06 -0.91 -9.35
CA ASP A 104 13.67 -1.46 -10.57
C ASP A 104 14.80 -2.44 -10.24
N LYS A 105 15.68 -2.06 -9.33
CA LYS A 105 16.75 -2.97 -8.84
C LYS A 105 16.17 -4.22 -8.21
N PHE A 106 15.11 -4.06 -7.44
CA PHE A 106 14.53 -5.16 -6.70
C PHE A 106 13.59 -6.03 -7.54
N GLN A 107 12.97 -5.52 -8.60
CA GLN A 107 12.17 -6.35 -9.52
C GLN A 107 13.03 -7.43 -10.18
N GLY A 108 14.26 -7.12 -10.57
CA GLY A 108 15.24 -8.11 -10.97
C GLY A 108 15.51 -9.14 -9.87
N THR A 109 15.59 -8.70 -8.62
CA THR A 109 15.82 -9.54 -7.45
C THR A 109 14.58 -10.35 -7.07
N TYR A 110 13.35 -9.80 -7.15
CA TYR A 110 12.10 -10.55 -6.92
C TYR A 110 11.94 -11.74 -7.87
N SER A 111 12.26 -11.59 -9.14
CA SER A 111 12.24 -12.69 -10.09
C SER A 111 13.30 -13.75 -9.76
N ASN A 112 14.47 -13.32 -9.30
CA ASN A 112 15.57 -14.20 -8.87
C ASN A 112 15.25 -14.88 -7.52
N LEU A 113 14.52 -14.21 -6.62
CA LEU A 113 14.06 -14.76 -5.34
C LEU A 113 12.92 -15.76 -5.53
N GLY A 114 12.36 -15.90 -6.74
CA GLY A 114 11.21 -16.77 -6.99
C GLY A 114 9.92 -16.29 -6.31
N LEU A 115 9.88 -15.06 -5.82
CA LEU A 115 8.69 -14.42 -5.25
C LEU A 115 7.71 -14.08 -6.40
N LYS A 116 7.00 -15.09 -6.87
CA LYS A 116 5.96 -14.94 -7.89
C LYS A 116 4.69 -14.41 -7.23
N PHE A 117 4.45 -13.12 -7.34
CA PHE A 117 3.14 -12.57 -7.01
C PHE A 117 2.13 -12.99 -8.09
N LYS A 118 1.32 -13.99 -7.81
CA LYS A 118 0.11 -14.23 -8.59
C LYS A 118 -0.88 -13.13 -8.24
N LYS A 119 -1.15 -12.27 -9.18
CA LYS A 119 -1.90 -11.02 -9.02
C LYS A 119 -3.28 -11.20 -8.34
N GLU A 120 -3.89 -12.37 -8.46
CA GLU A 120 -5.23 -12.66 -7.95
C GLU A 120 -5.26 -13.21 -6.52
N TYR A 121 -4.19 -13.88 -6.07
CA TYR A 121 -4.17 -14.58 -4.78
C TYR A 121 -3.21 -13.98 -3.76
N ASN A 122 -2.21 -13.22 -4.20
CA ASN A 122 -1.13 -12.73 -3.36
C ASN A 122 -1.26 -11.23 -3.03
N HIS A 123 -2.26 -10.55 -3.61
CA HIS A 123 -2.47 -9.13 -3.39
C HIS A 123 -3.95 -8.82 -3.30
N LEU A 124 -4.36 -8.32 -2.15
CA LEU A 124 -5.66 -7.70 -1.94
C LEU A 124 -5.51 -6.19 -1.92
N TYR A 125 -6.23 -5.50 -2.79
CA TYR A 125 -6.34 -4.05 -2.80
C TYR A 125 -7.80 -3.65 -2.81
N ARG A 126 -8.23 -2.86 -1.81
CA ARG A 126 -9.62 -2.44 -1.65
C ARG A 126 -9.69 -0.97 -1.23
N ARG A 127 -10.72 -0.31 -1.71
CA ARG A 127 -11.19 0.94 -1.13
C ARG A 127 -11.99 0.58 0.10
N VAL A 128 -11.71 1.24 1.21
CA VAL A 128 -12.27 0.90 2.51
C VAL A 128 -12.75 2.16 3.23
N TYR A 129 -13.68 1.98 4.13
CA TYR A 129 -14.05 2.99 5.13
C TYR A 129 -13.63 2.46 6.49
N ARG A 130 -13.09 3.33 7.30
CA ARG A 130 -12.83 2.99 8.69
C ARG A 130 -14.16 2.92 9.44
N VAL A 131 -14.38 1.84 10.18
CA VAL A 131 -15.65 1.56 10.89
C VAL A 131 -15.55 1.98 12.35
N ASP A 132 -14.34 2.08 12.90
CA ASP A 132 -14.01 2.38 14.29
C ASP A 132 -13.73 3.89 14.55
N ASN A 133 -14.20 4.76 13.69
CA ASN A 133 -14.10 6.21 13.85
C ASN A 133 -15.32 6.72 14.69
N ASP A 134 -15.28 6.50 15.99
CA ASP A 134 -16.15 7.19 16.94
C ASP A 134 -15.37 8.19 17.77
#